data_468698100ab638ff928e5d8fe5828cbd
#
_entry.id   468698100ab638ff928e5d8fe5828cbd
#
_cell.length_a   1.000
_cell.length_b   1.000
_cell.length_c   1.000
_cell.angle_alpha   90.00
_cell.angle_beta   90.00
_cell.angle_gamma   90.00
#
_symmetry.space_group_name_H-M   'P 1'
#
loop_
_entity.id
_entity.type
_entity.pdbx_description
1 polymer ?
#
loop_
_entity_poly.entity_id
_entity_poly.type
_entity_poly.pdbx_seq_one_letter_code
_entity_poly.pdbx_strand_id
1 'polypeptide(L)'
;MTKRSLREESKLIDFLWESNKIENVTDDDSFAQALKAWQYLNKYDKLSVEILNKTHAILMKNQPLDEEAKGHFRKCAVWIGGREGKPWYALPELMDDWVRRINHHIVNKSIFKNIEDIIKEDHVSVETAHPYQDGNGRIFRLILNWQRIKCGLPILVIHASERQKYYQWFKE
;
A
#
# COMPACT_ATOMS: atom_id res chain seq x y z
N MET A 1 5.15 -29.07 -1.66
CA MET A 1 4.36 -27.83 -1.98
C MET A 1 3.01 -28.26 -2.54
N THR A 2 1.92 -27.73 -2.02
CA THR A 2 0.57 -28.02 -2.54
C THR A 2 0.27 -27.14 -3.76
N LYS A 3 -0.63 -27.60 -4.66
CA LYS A 3 -1.10 -26.79 -5.81
C LYS A 3 -1.66 -25.42 -5.38
N ARG A 4 -2.24 -25.33 -4.17
CA ARG A 4 -2.76 -24.09 -3.59
C ARG A 4 -1.62 -23.12 -3.26
N SER A 5 -0.54 -23.60 -2.63
CA SER A 5 0.65 -22.81 -2.28
C SER A 5 1.32 -22.21 -3.53
N LEU A 6 1.48 -23.00 -4.60
CA LEU A 6 2.06 -22.53 -5.87
C LEU A 6 1.21 -21.41 -6.52
N ARG A 7 -0.13 -21.54 -6.45
CA ARG A 7 -1.03 -20.52 -7.01
C ARG A 7 -1.01 -19.21 -6.21
N GLU A 8 -0.87 -19.29 -4.89
CA GLU A 8 -0.77 -18.12 -4.03
C GLU A 8 0.56 -17.40 -4.24
N GLU A 9 1.65 -18.14 -4.41
CA GLU A 9 2.98 -17.60 -4.72
C GLU A 9 3.02 -16.92 -6.10
N SER A 10 2.43 -17.53 -7.13
CA SER A 10 2.31 -16.93 -8.46
C SER A 10 1.54 -15.60 -8.40
N LYS A 11 0.42 -15.55 -7.68
CA LYS A 11 -0.36 -14.31 -7.51
C LYS A 11 0.42 -13.22 -6.80
N LEU A 12 1.25 -13.56 -5.82
CA LEU A 12 2.11 -12.60 -5.15
C LEU A 12 3.12 -11.99 -6.13
N ILE A 13 3.78 -12.81 -6.91
CA ILE A 13 4.74 -12.35 -7.93
C ILE A 13 4.04 -11.43 -8.94
N ASP A 14 2.90 -11.85 -9.48
CA ASP A 14 2.10 -11.05 -10.41
C ASP A 14 1.70 -9.69 -9.80
N PHE A 15 1.22 -9.70 -8.55
CA PHE A 15 0.85 -8.49 -7.85
C PHE A 15 2.03 -7.51 -7.71
N LEU A 16 3.19 -7.98 -7.28
CA LEU A 16 4.36 -7.11 -7.05
C LEU A 16 4.86 -6.49 -8.37
N TRP A 17 4.92 -7.28 -9.45
CA TRP A 17 5.27 -6.78 -10.78
C TRP A 17 4.27 -5.77 -11.32
N GLU A 18 2.99 -6.09 -11.28
CA GLU A 18 1.95 -5.21 -11.80
C GLU A 18 1.85 -3.92 -10.97
N SER A 19 2.01 -4.00 -9.64
CA SER A 19 2.06 -2.82 -8.78
C SER A 19 3.21 -1.88 -9.13
N ASN A 20 4.40 -2.40 -9.44
CA ASN A 20 5.52 -1.58 -9.90
C ASN A 20 5.25 -0.99 -11.29
N LYS A 21 4.71 -1.78 -12.23
CA LYS A 21 4.41 -1.32 -13.60
C LYS A 21 3.38 -0.19 -13.65
N ILE A 22 2.42 -0.12 -12.72
CA ILE A 22 1.48 0.99 -12.62
C ILE A 22 2.23 2.32 -12.50
N GLU A 23 3.36 2.34 -11.79
CA GLU A 23 4.23 3.50 -11.58
C GLU A 23 5.39 3.58 -12.60
N ASN A 24 5.32 2.80 -13.68
CA ASN A 24 6.37 2.70 -14.71
C ASN A 24 7.75 2.23 -14.17
N VAL A 25 7.76 1.48 -13.08
CA VAL A 25 8.94 0.85 -12.49
C VAL A 25 8.99 -0.61 -12.94
N THR A 26 10.03 -0.99 -13.70
CA THR A 26 10.06 -2.31 -14.37
C THR A 26 11.39 -3.05 -14.19
N ASP A 27 12.26 -2.58 -13.31
CA ASP A 27 13.56 -3.21 -13.05
C ASP A 27 13.50 -4.28 -11.94
N ASP A 28 14.40 -5.25 -12.02
CA ASP A 28 14.49 -6.38 -11.09
C ASP A 28 14.84 -5.95 -9.67
N ASP A 29 15.66 -4.90 -9.50
CA ASP A 29 16.05 -4.40 -8.19
C ASP A 29 14.84 -3.83 -7.43
N SER A 30 14.01 -3.09 -8.12
CA SER A 30 12.75 -2.56 -7.56
C SER A 30 11.77 -3.68 -7.22
N PHE A 31 11.69 -4.74 -8.03
CA PHE A 31 10.92 -5.93 -7.69
C PHE A 31 11.46 -6.61 -6.43
N ALA A 32 12.78 -6.80 -6.33
CA ALA A 32 13.41 -7.40 -5.16
C ALA A 32 13.13 -6.58 -3.88
N GLN A 33 13.12 -5.25 -3.96
CA GLN A 33 12.75 -4.41 -2.81
C GLN A 33 11.26 -4.51 -2.46
N ALA A 34 10.37 -4.59 -3.45
CA ALA A 34 8.94 -4.82 -3.21
C ALA A 34 8.70 -6.17 -2.50
N LEU A 35 9.40 -7.21 -2.91
CA LEU A 35 9.33 -8.53 -2.25
C LEU A 35 9.85 -8.48 -0.80
N LYS A 36 10.98 -7.80 -0.55
CA LYS A 36 11.51 -7.61 0.81
C LYS A 36 10.55 -6.80 1.70
N ALA A 37 9.94 -5.75 1.15
CA ALA A 37 8.96 -4.94 1.86
C ALA A 37 7.72 -5.79 2.22
N TRP A 38 7.23 -6.59 1.29
CA TRP A 38 6.15 -7.54 1.52
C TRP A 38 6.50 -8.56 2.62
N GLN A 39 7.68 -9.18 2.55
CA GLN A 39 8.15 -10.13 3.54
C GLN A 39 8.30 -9.50 4.94
N TYR A 40 8.76 -8.26 5.01
CA TYR A 40 8.85 -7.51 6.27
C TYR A 40 7.46 -7.26 6.86
N LEU A 41 6.54 -6.70 6.06
CA LEU A 41 5.18 -6.38 6.48
C LEU A 41 4.42 -7.60 7.00
N ASN A 42 4.58 -8.75 6.35
CA ASN A 42 3.88 -9.98 6.72
C ASN A 42 4.38 -10.66 8.01
N LYS A 43 5.43 -10.15 8.64
CA LYS A 43 5.84 -10.59 9.98
C LYS A 43 4.89 -10.12 11.09
N TYR A 44 4.04 -9.17 10.79
CA TYR A 44 3.19 -8.51 11.77
C TYR A 44 1.71 -8.81 11.55
N ASP A 45 0.97 -8.95 12.65
CA ASP A 45 -0.49 -9.12 12.63
C ASP A 45 -1.24 -7.82 12.85
N LYS A 46 -0.54 -6.79 13.30
CA LYS A 46 -1.06 -5.42 13.46
C LYS A 46 -0.14 -4.44 12.77
N LEU A 47 -0.72 -3.41 12.16
CA LEU A 47 0.01 -2.30 11.58
C LEU A 47 0.33 -1.27 12.67
N SER A 48 1.49 -0.62 12.55
CA SER A 48 1.84 0.62 13.26
C SER A 48 2.43 1.60 12.26
N VAL A 49 2.47 2.88 12.60
CA VAL A 49 3.13 3.90 11.78
C VAL A 49 4.62 3.57 11.60
N GLU A 50 5.27 3.02 12.62
CA GLU A 50 6.67 2.57 12.54
C GLU A 50 6.84 1.44 11.51
N ILE A 51 5.97 0.41 11.55
CA ILE A 51 6.00 -0.70 10.58
C ILE A 51 5.73 -0.18 9.17
N LEU A 52 4.76 0.71 9.00
CA LEU A 52 4.45 1.34 7.72
C LEU A 52 5.66 2.10 7.17
N ASN A 53 6.27 2.97 7.98
CA ASN A 53 7.43 3.76 7.61
C ASN A 53 8.64 2.87 7.26
N LYS A 54 8.89 1.82 8.03
CA LYS A 54 9.96 0.88 7.75
C LYS A 54 9.70 0.10 6.45
N THR A 55 8.46 -0.29 6.20
CA THR A 55 8.07 -0.96 4.95
C THR A 55 8.31 -0.05 3.75
N HIS A 56 7.95 1.23 3.86
CA HIS A 56 8.23 2.24 2.84
C HIS A 56 9.75 2.41 2.60
N ALA A 57 10.55 2.53 3.67
CA ALA A 57 12.01 2.65 3.53
C ALA A 57 12.63 1.44 2.82
N ILE A 58 12.16 0.22 3.08
CA ILE A 58 12.61 -0.98 2.39
C ILE A 58 12.21 -0.93 0.90
N LEU A 59 10.96 -0.58 0.63
CA LEU A 59 10.42 -0.49 -0.73
C LEU A 59 11.19 0.53 -1.59
N MET A 60 11.53 1.68 -1.00
CA MET A 60 12.14 2.81 -1.68
C MET A 60 13.67 2.80 -1.65
N LYS A 61 14.29 1.75 -1.11
CA LYS A 61 15.76 1.70 -0.88
C LYS A 61 16.58 2.07 -2.12
N ASN A 62 16.20 1.54 -3.28
CA ASN A 62 16.93 1.70 -4.54
C ASN A 62 16.28 2.76 -5.47
N GLN A 63 15.32 3.53 -4.96
CA GLN A 63 14.66 4.57 -5.74
C GLN A 63 15.39 5.90 -5.63
N PRO A 64 15.32 6.78 -6.66
CA PRO A 64 15.93 8.12 -6.68
C PRO A 64 15.13 9.07 -5.77
N LEU A 65 15.16 8.83 -4.47
CA LEU A 65 14.54 9.60 -3.42
C LEU A 65 15.59 9.86 -2.34
N ASP A 66 15.60 11.06 -1.75
CA ASP A 66 16.50 11.41 -0.67
C ASP A 66 16.40 10.42 0.49
N GLU A 67 17.54 10.01 1.05
CA GLU A 67 17.57 9.02 2.14
C GLU A 67 16.74 9.47 3.35
N GLU A 68 16.70 10.77 3.64
CA GLU A 68 15.89 11.35 4.74
C GLU A 68 14.38 11.30 4.46
N ALA A 69 13.97 11.15 3.21
CA ALA A 69 12.55 11.01 2.84
C ALA A 69 12.07 9.56 2.87
N LYS A 70 13.01 8.58 2.77
CA LYS A 70 12.67 7.15 2.79
C LYS A 70 12.18 6.74 4.17
N GLY A 71 10.93 6.33 4.26
CA GLY A 71 10.30 5.93 5.52
C GLY A 71 9.89 7.09 6.42
N HIS A 72 9.80 8.30 5.87
CA HIS A 72 9.32 9.47 6.62
C HIS A 72 8.19 10.16 5.85
N PHE A 73 7.21 10.66 6.59
CA PHE A 73 6.16 11.47 6.01
C PHE A 73 6.74 12.77 5.45
N ARG A 74 6.22 13.20 4.30
CA ARG A 74 6.64 14.45 3.66
C ARG A 74 6.44 15.66 4.57
N LYS A 75 7.31 16.63 4.39
CA LYS A 75 7.24 17.95 5.08
C LYS A 75 7.00 19.09 4.08
N CYS A 76 6.36 18.80 2.96
CA CYS A 76 6.05 19.75 1.89
C CYS A 76 4.66 19.47 1.31
N ALA A 77 4.08 20.44 0.62
CA ALA A 77 2.89 20.25 -0.18
C ALA A 77 3.18 19.34 -1.37
N VAL A 78 2.18 18.58 -1.79
CA VAL A 78 2.20 17.73 -2.99
C VAL A 78 0.90 17.89 -3.77
N TRP A 79 0.98 17.66 -5.08
CA TRP A 79 -0.17 17.73 -5.98
C TRP A 79 -0.43 16.36 -6.57
N ILE A 80 -1.68 15.91 -6.52
CA ILE A 80 -2.13 14.59 -6.96
C ILE A 80 -3.26 14.79 -7.95
N GLY A 81 -3.03 14.51 -9.24
CA GLY A 81 -4.06 14.67 -10.26
C GLY A 81 -4.67 16.08 -10.32
N GLY A 82 -3.87 17.12 -10.03
CA GLY A 82 -4.32 18.52 -10.03
C GLY A 82 -4.96 18.99 -8.72
N ARG A 83 -4.99 18.15 -7.67
CA ARG A 83 -5.48 18.53 -6.33
C ARG A 83 -4.31 18.53 -5.34
N GLU A 84 -4.34 19.47 -4.40
CA GLU A 84 -3.39 19.48 -3.28
C GLU A 84 -3.68 18.31 -2.33
N GLY A 85 -2.64 17.59 -1.94
CA GLY A 85 -2.72 16.55 -0.90
C GLY A 85 -3.08 17.14 0.46
N LYS A 86 -3.35 16.28 1.44
CA LYS A 86 -3.62 16.74 2.82
C LYS A 86 -2.44 17.56 3.35
N PRO A 87 -2.68 18.55 4.23
CA PRO A 87 -1.60 19.35 4.81
C PRO A 87 -0.55 18.46 5.48
N TRP A 88 0.71 18.67 5.15
CA TRP A 88 1.81 17.81 5.63
C TRP A 88 1.93 17.78 7.16
N TYR A 89 1.64 18.89 7.84
CA TYR A 89 1.68 18.97 9.31
C TYR A 89 0.57 18.17 10.00
N ALA A 90 -0.51 17.82 9.28
CA ALA A 90 -1.59 16.98 9.80
C ALA A 90 -1.33 15.47 9.56
N LEU A 91 -0.34 15.11 8.75
CA LEU A 91 -0.09 13.71 8.37
C LEU A 91 0.20 12.79 9.57
N PRO A 92 0.97 13.18 10.61
CA PRO A 92 1.22 12.28 11.74
C PRO A 92 -0.08 11.82 12.42
N GLU A 93 -1.00 12.73 12.72
CA GLU A 93 -2.28 12.42 13.33
C GLU A 93 -3.20 11.62 12.37
N LEU A 94 -3.30 12.07 11.12
CA LEU A 94 -4.09 11.37 10.10
C LEU A 94 -3.63 9.92 9.89
N MET A 95 -2.33 9.67 9.90
CA MET A 95 -1.79 8.34 9.68
C MET A 95 -1.94 7.46 10.92
N ASP A 96 -1.85 8.01 12.12
CA ASP A 96 -2.16 7.31 13.37
C ASP A 96 -3.63 6.85 13.39
N ASP A 97 -4.55 7.75 13.04
CA ASP A 97 -5.98 7.44 12.96
C ASP A 97 -6.26 6.37 11.88
N TRP A 98 -5.64 6.50 10.72
CA TRP A 98 -5.79 5.53 9.64
C TRP A 98 -5.29 4.14 10.04
N VAL A 99 -4.13 4.05 10.68
CA VAL A 99 -3.55 2.79 11.18
C VAL A 99 -4.48 2.14 12.22
N ARG A 100 -5.00 2.93 13.17
CA ARG A 100 -5.97 2.43 14.17
C ARG A 100 -7.23 1.89 13.50
N ARG A 101 -7.74 2.58 12.50
CA ARG A 101 -8.93 2.18 11.72
C ARG A 101 -8.70 0.85 10.99
N ILE A 102 -7.57 0.68 10.29
CA ILE A 102 -7.23 -0.58 9.63
C ILE A 102 -7.19 -1.74 10.62
N ASN A 103 -6.50 -1.59 11.75
CA ASN A 103 -6.42 -2.62 12.76
C ASN A 103 -7.80 -2.96 13.34
N HIS A 104 -8.66 -1.95 13.55
CA HIS A 104 -10.05 -2.16 13.97
C HIS A 104 -10.84 -2.98 12.93
N HIS A 105 -10.72 -2.66 11.64
CA HIS A 105 -11.39 -3.39 10.57
C HIS A 105 -10.93 -4.85 10.47
N ILE A 106 -9.63 -5.12 10.64
CA ILE A 106 -9.09 -6.49 10.64
C ILE A 106 -9.64 -7.30 11.81
N VAL A 107 -9.62 -6.74 13.04
CA VAL A 107 -10.11 -7.44 14.25
C VAL A 107 -11.61 -7.71 14.16
N ASN A 108 -12.36 -6.77 13.64
CA ASN A 108 -13.83 -6.83 13.59
C ASN A 108 -14.38 -7.25 12.21
N LYS A 109 -13.56 -7.87 11.37
CA LYS A 109 -13.92 -8.20 9.97
C LYS A 109 -15.24 -8.97 9.82
N SER A 110 -15.60 -9.76 10.80
CA SER A 110 -16.83 -10.60 10.77
C SER A 110 -18.13 -9.80 10.94
N ILE A 111 -18.06 -8.57 11.45
CA ILE A 111 -19.27 -7.72 11.62
C ILE A 111 -19.58 -6.89 10.36
N PHE A 112 -18.64 -6.77 9.43
CA PHE A 112 -18.84 -6.01 8.19
C PHE A 112 -19.53 -6.89 7.14
N LYS A 113 -20.62 -6.37 6.58
CA LYS A 113 -21.37 -7.06 5.51
C LYS A 113 -20.52 -7.22 4.24
N ASN A 114 -19.70 -6.24 3.92
CA ASN A 114 -18.79 -6.26 2.78
C ASN A 114 -17.42 -5.68 3.19
N ILE A 115 -16.53 -6.55 3.66
CA ILE A 115 -15.18 -6.16 4.08
C ILE A 115 -14.31 -5.69 2.91
N GLU A 116 -14.58 -6.11 1.67
CA GLU A 116 -13.82 -5.65 0.50
C GLU A 116 -14.04 -4.17 0.23
N ASP A 117 -15.26 -3.66 0.37
CA ASP A 117 -15.56 -2.23 0.20
C ASP A 117 -14.87 -1.41 1.29
N ILE A 118 -14.88 -1.88 2.54
CA ILE A 118 -14.17 -1.23 3.65
C ILE A 118 -12.67 -1.13 3.37
N ILE A 119 -12.06 -2.22 2.88
CA ILE A 119 -10.63 -2.22 2.54
C ILE A 119 -10.34 -1.27 1.37
N LYS A 120 -11.23 -1.19 0.38
CA LYS A 120 -11.12 -0.24 -0.71
C LYS A 120 -11.20 1.21 -0.21
N GLU A 121 -12.15 1.52 0.68
CA GLU A 121 -12.30 2.84 1.30
C GLU A 121 -11.05 3.24 2.11
N ASP A 122 -10.50 2.32 2.89
CA ASP A 122 -9.24 2.54 3.62
C ASP A 122 -8.10 2.90 2.68
N HIS A 123 -7.98 2.19 1.55
CA HIS A 123 -6.97 2.44 0.53
C HIS A 123 -7.16 3.80 -0.16
N VAL A 124 -8.36 4.13 -0.59
CA VAL A 124 -8.69 5.42 -1.22
C VAL A 124 -8.39 6.58 -0.26
N SER A 125 -8.76 6.44 1.00
CA SER A 125 -8.54 7.45 2.02
C SER A 125 -7.06 7.80 2.19
N VAL A 126 -6.18 6.81 2.26
CA VAL A 126 -4.73 7.05 2.47
C VAL A 126 -4.03 7.53 1.19
N GLU A 127 -4.43 7.06 0.02
CA GLU A 127 -3.91 7.56 -1.26
C GLU A 127 -4.26 9.04 -1.44
N THR A 128 -5.43 9.46 -0.98
CA THR A 128 -5.84 10.88 -0.99
C THR A 128 -5.01 11.72 0.00
N ALA A 129 -4.60 11.15 1.13
CA ALA A 129 -3.71 11.83 2.07
C ALA A 129 -2.29 12.00 1.53
N HIS A 130 -1.82 11.05 0.73
CA HIS A 130 -0.52 11.04 0.05
C HIS A 130 0.65 11.37 0.98
N PRO A 131 0.90 10.54 2.00
CA PRO A 131 1.76 10.92 3.12
C PRO A 131 3.26 10.95 2.81
N TYR A 132 3.72 10.30 1.75
CA TYR A 132 5.13 10.27 1.36
C TYR A 132 5.42 11.18 0.16
N GLN A 133 6.68 11.53 -0.06
CA GLN A 133 7.10 12.30 -1.24
C GLN A 133 6.98 11.47 -2.53
N ASP A 134 7.27 10.17 -2.46
CA ASP A 134 7.13 9.21 -3.55
C ASP A 134 6.77 7.82 -3.00
N GLY A 135 6.40 6.90 -3.88
CA GLY A 135 6.11 5.50 -3.53
C GLY A 135 4.75 5.26 -2.88
N ASN A 136 3.87 6.27 -2.78
CA ASN A 136 2.54 6.11 -2.15
C ASN A 136 1.74 4.98 -2.81
N GLY A 137 1.54 4.99 -4.12
CA GLY A 137 0.80 3.95 -4.81
C GLY A 137 1.33 2.54 -4.51
N ARG A 138 2.64 2.35 -4.57
CA ARG A 138 3.28 1.05 -4.32
C ARG A 138 3.11 0.58 -2.88
N ILE A 139 3.40 1.45 -1.89
CA ILE A 139 3.27 1.06 -0.48
C ILE A 139 1.81 0.78 -0.10
N PHE A 140 0.86 1.61 -0.55
CA PHE A 140 -0.53 1.41 -0.15
C PHE A 140 -1.21 0.25 -0.88
N ARG A 141 -0.76 -0.16 -2.06
CA ARG A 141 -1.17 -1.44 -2.66
C ARG A 141 -0.58 -2.65 -1.91
N LEU A 142 0.62 -2.54 -1.29
CA LEU A 142 1.13 -3.56 -0.35
C LEU A 142 0.22 -3.67 0.87
N ILE A 143 -0.13 -2.54 1.51
CA ILE A 143 -1.02 -2.52 2.69
C ILE A 143 -2.42 -3.03 2.34
N LEU A 144 -2.99 -2.63 1.20
CA LEU A 144 -4.27 -3.14 0.69
C LEU A 144 -4.28 -4.68 0.67
N ASN A 145 -3.27 -5.29 0.08
CA ASN A 145 -3.19 -6.74 -0.02
C ASN A 145 -2.86 -7.42 1.30
N TRP A 146 -2.04 -6.81 2.15
CA TRP A 146 -1.80 -7.28 3.50
C TRP A 146 -3.11 -7.30 4.32
N GLN A 147 -3.88 -6.22 4.29
CA GLN A 147 -5.18 -6.13 4.96
C GLN A 147 -6.17 -7.17 4.41
N ARG A 148 -6.22 -7.38 3.08
CA ARG A 148 -7.02 -8.43 2.43
C ARG A 148 -6.69 -9.82 3.00
N ILE A 149 -5.41 -10.17 3.07
CA ILE A 149 -4.98 -11.48 3.62
C ILE A 149 -5.38 -11.61 5.09
N LYS A 150 -5.17 -10.57 5.92
CA LYS A 150 -5.59 -10.59 7.34
C LYS A 150 -7.12 -10.73 7.48
N CYS A 151 -7.87 -10.26 6.51
CA CYS A 151 -9.31 -10.44 6.46
C CYS A 151 -9.78 -11.77 5.82
N GLY A 152 -8.85 -12.62 5.37
CA GLY A 152 -9.15 -13.93 4.76
C GLY A 152 -9.48 -13.85 3.27
N LEU A 153 -9.19 -12.72 2.61
CA LEU A 153 -9.39 -12.53 1.18
C LEU A 153 -8.11 -12.85 0.39
N PRO A 154 -8.22 -13.27 -0.87
CA PRO A 154 -7.06 -13.50 -1.73
C PRO A 154 -6.37 -12.19 -2.11
N ILE A 155 -5.10 -12.28 -2.55
CA ILE A 155 -4.38 -11.18 -3.17
C ILE A 155 -5.19 -10.65 -4.37
N LEU A 156 -5.31 -9.34 -4.44
CA LEU A 156 -5.87 -8.58 -5.55
C LEU A 156 -4.73 -8.11 -6.45
N VAL A 157 -4.73 -8.55 -7.70
CA VAL A 157 -3.80 -8.06 -8.72
C VAL A 157 -4.51 -6.98 -9.52
N ILE A 158 -3.98 -5.76 -9.48
CA ILE A 158 -4.40 -4.65 -10.33
C ILE A 158 -3.41 -4.59 -11.48
N HIS A 159 -3.84 -4.97 -12.68
CA HIS A 159 -2.98 -4.98 -13.85
C HIS A 159 -2.69 -3.55 -14.34
N ALA A 160 -1.45 -3.28 -14.71
CA ALA A 160 -1.04 -1.97 -15.23
C ALA A 160 -1.82 -1.57 -16.50
N SER A 161 -2.24 -2.54 -17.29
CA SER A 161 -3.15 -2.34 -18.45
C SER A 161 -4.54 -1.82 -18.04
N GLU A 162 -4.96 -2.07 -16.79
CA GLU A 162 -6.25 -1.64 -16.23
C GLU A 162 -6.13 -0.45 -15.27
N ARG A 163 -4.94 0.20 -15.20
CA ARG A 163 -4.68 1.32 -14.27
C ARG A 163 -5.73 2.44 -14.34
N GLN A 164 -6.35 2.66 -15.51
CA GLN A 164 -7.40 3.67 -15.65
C GLN A 164 -8.67 3.31 -14.87
N LYS A 165 -9.04 2.03 -14.78
CA LYS A 165 -10.15 1.56 -13.95
C LYS A 165 -9.81 1.70 -12.46
N TYR A 166 -8.57 1.40 -12.08
CA TYR A 166 -8.09 1.61 -10.72
C TYR A 166 -8.13 3.09 -10.32
N TYR A 167 -7.73 4.00 -11.22
CA TYR A 167 -7.79 5.44 -10.95
C TYR A 167 -9.22 6.00 -10.82
N GLN A 168 -10.24 5.29 -11.31
CA GLN A 168 -11.64 5.68 -11.06
C GLN A 168 -12.02 5.58 -9.57
N TRP A 169 -11.33 4.75 -8.77
CA TRP A 169 -11.58 4.64 -7.33
C TRP A 169 -11.39 5.97 -6.58
N PHE A 170 -10.60 6.88 -7.11
CA PHE A 170 -10.22 8.16 -6.50
C PHE A 170 -11.03 9.36 -7.03
N LYS A 171 -12.03 9.14 -7.87
CA LYS A 171 -12.80 10.22 -8.53
C LYS A 171 -14.14 10.52 -7.86
N GLU A 172 -14.53 9.72 -6.86
CA GLU A 172 -15.77 9.92 -6.12
C GLU A 172 -15.59 10.85 -4.92
#